data_ac092ee2b091d285388befa10b4a366f
#
_entry.id   ac092ee2b091d285388befa10b4a366f
#
_cell.length_a   1.000
_cell.length_b   1.000
_cell.length_c   1.000
_cell.angle_alpha   90.00
_cell.angle_beta   90.00
_cell.angle_gamma   90.00
#
_symmetry.space_group_name_H-M   'P 1'
#
loop_
_entity.id
_entity.type
_entity.pdbx_description
1 polymer ?
#
loop_
_entity_poly.entity_id
_entity_poly.type
_entity_poly.pdbx_seq_one_letter_code
_entity_poly.pdbx_strand_id
1 'polypeptide(L)'
;FVLCTEGMVKATINLLEVVIRKNDFVIVLPNSFIQIHEVSSDTRISFAGFSSDFMLSGNYVEILLDSMPMILNSPVISLQDDIAGLYRNVYLLLIRAYTLPHSLENKDIIRSILAIFLQGTKELYKRYGRKLDEPLRREQELYRQFIQLLMAHYTSEHEVAFYAEKCGVTAAHFSSAIRRASGYLSLIHI
;
A
#
# COMPACT_ATOMS: atom_id res chain seq x y z
N PHE A 1 3.31 -5.95 0.92
CA PHE A 1 2.68 -6.39 2.17
C PHE A 1 3.69 -7.19 2.97
N VAL A 2 3.86 -6.85 4.22
CA VAL A 2 4.79 -7.52 5.14
C VAL A 2 4.04 -7.85 6.42
N LEU A 3 4.18 -9.08 6.92
CA LEU A 3 3.72 -9.50 8.25
C LEU A 3 4.95 -9.94 9.05
N CYS A 4 5.22 -9.28 10.15
CA CYS A 4 6.24 -9.71 11.09
C CYS A 4 5.69 -10.85 11.94
N THR A 5 6.33 -12.02 11.87
CA THR A 5 5.89 -13.21 12.61
C THR A 5 6.69 -13.43 13.88
N GLU A 6 7.95 -12.97 13.92
CA GLU A 6 8.84 -13.01 15.10
C GLU A 6 9.82 -11.85 15.05
N GLY A 7 10.34 -11.45 16.21
CA GLY A 7 11.38 -10.45 16.33
C GLY A 7 10.92 -9.00 16.17
N MET A 8 11.84 -8.13 15.76
CA MET A 8 11.64 -6.69 15.66
C MET A 8 12.49 -6.08 14.55
N VAL A 9 11.90 -5.12 13.84
CA VAL A 9 12.60 -4.28 12.83
C VAL A 9 12.35 -2.82 13.16
N LYS A 10 13.41 -2.01 13.23
CA LYS A 10 13.31 -0.54 13.20
C LYS A 10 13.58 -0.06 11.78
N ALA A 11 12.69 0.73 11.27
CA ALA A 11 12.78 1.24 9.90
C ALA A 11 12.19 2.64 9.79
N THR A 12 12.55 3.34 8.72
CA THR A 12 11.86 4.54 8.26
C THR A 12 11.08 4.19 7.00
N ILE A 13 9.79 4.49 6.98
CA ILE A 13 8.92 4.34 5.82
C ILE A 13 8.36 5.73 5.48
N ASN A 14 8.71 6.28 4.31
CA ASN A 14 8.27 7.62 3.86
C ASN A 14 8.46 8.70 4.94
N LEU A 15 9.63 8.77 5.56
CA LEU A 15 10.01 9.69 6.64
C LEU A 15 9.34 9.42 8.01
N LEU A 16 8.54 8.37 8.14
CA LEU A 16 7.99 7.92 9.41
C LEU A 16 8.91 6.86 10.02
N GLU A 17 9.44 7.15 11.20
CA GLU A 17 10.15 6.14 11.99
C GLU A 17 9.15 5.17 12.59
N VAL A 18 9.35 3.89 12.33
CA VAL A 18 8.48 2.80 12.77
C VAL A 18 9.27 1.70 13.44
N VAL A 19 8.64 1.07 14.42
CA VAL A 19 9.14 -0.16 15.02
C VAL A 19 8.12 -1.25 14.73
N ILE A 20 8.53 -2.20 13.91
CA ILE A 20 7.71 -3.33 13.47
C ILE A 20 8.02 -4.51 14.39
N ARG A 21 7.00 -5.05 15.04
CA ARG A 21 7.11 -6.16 15.99
C ARG A 21 6.29 -7.36 15.52
N LYS A 22 6.37 -8.45 16.26
CA LYS A 22 5.52 -9.63 16.04
C LYS A 22 4.05 -9.21 15.91
N ASN A 23 3.39 -9.77 14.89
CA ASN A 23 2.01 -9.52 14.50
C ASN A 23 1.76 -8.13 13.88
N ASP A 24 2.79 -7.34 13.65
CA ASP A 24 2.62 -6.10 12.89
C ASP A 24 2.52 -6.40 11.40
N PHE A 25 1.49 -5.82 10.80
CA PHE A 25 1.23 -5.86 9.38
C PHE A 25 1.57 -4.52 8.75
N VAL A 26 2.39 -4.56 7.70
CA VAL A 26 2.92 -3.36 7.05
C VAL A 26 2.50 -3.34 5.59
N ILE A 27 1.97 -2.21 5.14
CA ILE A 27 1.75 -1.95 3.73
C ILE A 27 2.79 -0.96 3.25
N VAL A 28 3.51 -1.37 2.23
CA VAL A 28 4.42 -0.53 1.47
C VAL A 28 3.77 -0.24 0.13
N LEU A 29 3.46 1.01 -0.12
CA LEU A 29 2.91 1.47 -1.40
C LEU A 29 4.00 1.54 -2.47
N PRO A 30 3.65 1.51 -3.76
CA PRO A 30 4.62 1.79 -4.84
C PRO A 30 5.38 3.08 -4.57
N ASN A 31 6.67 3.09 -4.94
CA ASN A 31 7.56 4.24 -4.77
C ASN A 31 7.75 4.70 -3.30
N SER A 32 7.40 3.89 -2.30
CA SER A 32 7.75 4.20 -0.92
C SER A 32 9.25 4.07 -0.69
N PHE A 33 9.81 5.04 0.03
CA PHE A 33 11.18 4.96 0.53
C PHE A 33 11.19 4.13 1.81
N ILE A 34 12.08 3.13 1.86
CA ILE A 34 12.28 2.30 3.05
C ILE A 34 13.75 2.30 3.43
N GLN A 35 14.04 2.59 4.69
CA GLN A 35 15.37 2.46 5.27
C GLN A 35 15.28 1.59 6.52
N ILE A 36 16.02 0.49 6.54
CA ILE A 36 16.11 -0.41 7.69
C ILE A 36 17.28 0.04 8.55
N HIS A 37 17.06 0.23 9.85
CA HIS A 37 18.05 0.68 10.82
C HIS A 37 18.55 -0.45 11.71
N GLU A 38 17.63 -1.30 12.16
CA GLU A 38 17.94 -2.38 13.11
C GLU A 38 17.02 -3.57 12.85
N VAL A 39 17.58 -4.79 12.96
CA VAL A 39 16.84 -6.05 12.83
C VAL A 39 17.30 -6.96 13.95
N SER A 40 16.37 -7.48 14.76
CA SER A 40 16.72 -8.47 15.78
C SER A 40 17.10 -9.82 15.14
N SER A 41 17.94 -10.59 15.82
CA SER A 41 18.48 -11.85 15.28
C SER A 41 17.42 -12.95 15.08
N ASP A 42 16.30 -12.84 15.77
CA ASP A 42 15.14 -13.74 15.69
C ASP A 42 14.06 -13.27 14.70
N THR A 43 14.31 -12.19 13.95
CA THR A 43 13.31 -11.60 13.06
C THR A 43 12.91 -12.57 11.95
N ARG A 44 11.60 -12.76 11.82
CA ARG A 44 10.97 -13.50 10.73
C ARG A 44 9.81 -12.67 10.14
N ILE A 45 9.81 -12.53 8.83
CA ILE A 45 8.78 -11.81 8.11
C ILE A 45 8.19 -12.68 6.99
N SER A 46 6.88 -12.54 6.77
CA SER A 46 6.21 -13.00 5.56
C SER A 46 6.02 -11.80 4.64
N PHE A 47 6.49 -11.93 3.40
CA PHE A 47 6.49 -10.85 2.43
C PHE A 47 5.74 -11.25 1.16
N ALA A 48 4.86 -10.39 0.64
CA ALA A 48 4.22 -10.53 -0.65
C ALA A 48 4.31 -9.23 -1.43
N GLY A 49 4.91 -9.29 -2.62
CA GLY A 49 5.02 -8.16 -3.56
C GLY A 49 4.26 -8.45 -4.85
N PHE A 50 3.65 -7.41 -5.41
CA PHE A 50 2.90 -7.48 -6.66
C PHE A 50 3.36 -6.35 -7.58
N SER A 51 3.49 -6.64 -8.88
CA SER A 51 3.82 -5.61 -9.85
C SER A 51 2.67 -4.62 -10.02
N SER A 52 3.00 -3.39 -10.42
CA SER A 52 1.99 -2.36 -10.71
C SER A 52 1.00 -2.83 -11.77
N ASP A 53 1.49 -3.47 -12.86
CA ASP A 53 0.64 -3.99 -13.93
C ASP A 53 -0.35 -5.05 -13.43
N PHE A 54 0.10 -5.94 -12.53
CA PHE A 54 -0.78 -6.94 -11.94
C PHE A 54 -1.86 -6.28 -11.07
N MET A 55 -1.51 -5.29 -10.28
CA MET A 55 -2.45 -4.55 -9.43
C MET A 55 -3.47 -3.77 -10.25
N LEU A 56 -3.04 -3.14 -11.34
CA LEU A 56 -3.92 -2.38 -12.25
C LEU A 56 -4.87 -3.30 -13.03
N SER A 57 -4.38 -4.45 -13.51
CA SER A 57 -5.17 -5.38 -14.34
C SER A 57 -6.40 -5.97 -13.63
N GLY A 58 -6.45 -5.92 -12.30
CA GLY A 58 -7.52 -6.49 -11.48
C GLY A 58 -8.34 -5.47 -10.70
N ASN A 59 -8.20 -4.16 -10.97
CA ASN A 59 -8.84 -3.07 -10.20
C ASN A 59 -8.53 -3.12 -8.69
N TYR A 60 -7.42 -3.77 -8.32
CA TYR A 60 -7.06 -3.97 -6.91
C TYR A 60 -6.67 -2.68 -6.20
N VAL A 61 -6.19 -1.70 -6.96
CA VAL A 61 -5.83 -0.39 -6.43
C VAL A 61 -7.07 0.33 -5.90
N GLU A 62 -8.22 0.19 -6.57
CA GLU A 62 -9.49 0.79 -6.11
C GLU A 62 -9.89 0.31 -4.71
N ILE A 63 -9.61 -0.97 -4.39
CA ILE A 63 -9.92 -1.53 -3.07
C ILE A 63 -9.16 -0.78 -1.97
N LEU A 64 -7.93 -0.35 -2.24
CA LEU A 64 -7.08 0.34 -1.27
C LEU A 64 -7.17 1.86 -1.31
N LEU A 65 -7.77 2.46 -2.36
CA LEU A 65 -7.80 3.91 -2.55
C LEU A 65 -8.34 4.66 -1.33
N ASP A 66 -9.47 4.19 -0.78
CA ASP A 66 -10.09 4.81 0.40
C ASP A 66 -9.21 4.70 1.66
N SER A 67 -8.35 3.68 1.71
CA SER A 67 -7.44 3.43 2.83
C SER A 67 -6.07 4.08 2.66
N MET A 68 -5.76 4.59 1.47
CA MET A 68 -4.45 5.16 1.14
C MET A 68 -3.97 6.25 2.10
N PRO A 69 -4.81 7.23 2.48
CA PRO A 69 -4.38 8.26 3.43
C PRO A 69 -4.03 7.67 4.80
N MET A 70 -4.76 6.66 5.24
CA MET A 70 -4.48 5.97 6.49
C MET A 70 -3.18 5.15 6.40
N ILE A 71 -2.95 4.46 5.27
CA ILE A 71 -1.71 3.72 4.98
C ILE A 71 -0.51 4.66 4.99
N LEU A 72 -0.60 5.82 4.36
CA LEU A 72 0.49 6.80 4.30
C LEU A 72 0.85 7.36 5.68
N ASN A 73 -0.15 7.59 6.54
CA ASN A 73 0.06 8.13 7.89
C ASN A 73 0.40 7.04 8.92
N SER A 74 -0.02 5.81 8.70
CA SER A 74 0.21 4.67 9.60
C SER A 74 0.42 3.41 8.77
N PRO A 75 1.62 3.22 8.17
CA PRO A 75 1.89 2.07 7.32
C PRO A 75 1.94 0.75 8.11
N VAL A 76 2.00 0.82 9.43
CA VAL A 76 2.08 -0.32 10.34
C VAL A 76 0.80 -0.43 11.15
N ILE A 77 0.19 -1.62 11.16
CA ILE A 77 -0.96 -1.97 12.00
C ILE A 77 -0.57 -3.17 12.87
N SER A 78 -0.75 -3.05 14.18
CA SER A 78 -0.60 -4.18 15.10
C SER A 78 -1.86 -5.02 15.12
N LEU A 79 -1.74 -6.29 14.75
CA LEU A 79 -2.85 -7.23 14.65
C LEU A 79 -2.97 -8.05 15.94
N GLN A 80 -4.19 -8.44 16.29
CA GLN A 80 -4.41 -9.47 17.30
C GLN A 80 -3.97 -10.84 16.78
N ASP A 81 -3.65 -11.77 17.66
CA ASP A 81 -3.03 -13.08 17.32
C ASP A 81 -3.89 -13.89 16.32
N ASP A 82 -5.21 -13.88 16.47
CA ASP A 82 -6.15 -14.57 15.60
C ASP A 82 -6.15 -13.97 14.18
N ILE A 83 -6.15 -12.65 14.07
CA ILE A 83 -6.10 -11.93 12.80
C ILE A 83 -4.73 -12.11 12.13
N ALA A 84 -3.64 -12.00 12.88
CA ALA A 84 -2.29 -12.27 12.37
C ALA A 84 -2.17 -13.71 11.85
N GLY A 85 -2.78 -14.68 12.56
CA GLY A 85 -2.89 -16.07 12.12
C GLY A 85 -3.64 -16.23 10.80
N LEU A 86 -4.76 -15.54 10.65
CA LEU A 86 -5.53 -15.52 9.40
C LEU A 86 -4.70 -14.98 8.23
N TYR A 87 -4.02 -13.85 8.41
CA TYR A 87 -3.16 -13.26 7.37
C TYR A 87 -1.99 -14.18 6.98
N ARG A 88 -1.41 -14.86 7.95
CA ARG A 88 -0.38 -15.88 7.71
C ARG A 88 -0.91 -17.02 6.85
N ASN A 89 -2.13 -17.51 7.14
CA ASN A 89 -2.75 -18.58 6.36
C ASN A 89 -3.04 -18.14 4.92
N VAL A 90 -3.52 -16.91 4.71
CA VAL A 90 -3.73 -16.36 3.36
C VAL A 90 -2.40 -16.25 2.61
N TYR A 91 -1.34 -15.80 3.27
CA TYR A 91 0.01 -15.76 2.70
C TYR A 91 0.51 -17.15 2.27
N LEU A 92 0.35 -18.16 3.14
CA LEU A 92 0.70 -19.54 2.80
C LEU A 92 -0.14 -20.09 1.65
N LEU A 93 -1.42 -19.70 1.55
CA LEU A 93 -2.29 -20.07 0.45
C LEU A 93 -1.80 -19.44 -0.87
N LEU A 94 -1.40 -18.17 -0.85
CA LEU A 94 -0.80 -17.50 -2.02
C LEU A 94 0.47 -18.22 -2.49
N ILE A 95 1.39 -18.57 -1.58
CA ILE A 95 2.60 -19.32 -1.91
C ILE A 95 2.24 -20.66 -2.54
N ARG A 96 1.34 -21.41 -1.91
CA ARG A 96 0.91 -22.73 -2.42
C ARG A 96 0.28 -22.60 -3.81
N ALA A 97 -0.62 -21.65 -4.01
CA ALA A 97 -1.25 -21.40 -5.31
C ALA A 97 -0.22 -21.04 -6.39
N TYR A 98 0.85 -20.33 -6.02
CA TYR A 98 1.93 -19.95 -6.95
C TYR A 98 2.92 -21.08 -7.25
N THR A 99 3.16 -21.98 -6.28
CA THR A 99 4.18 -23.06 -6.39
C THR A 99 3.64 -24.39 -6.87
N LEU A 100 2.31 -24.56 -6.97
CA LEU A 100 1.72 -25.80 -7.46
C LEU A 100 1.97 -26.01 -8.97
N PRO A 101 2.29 -27.27 -9.41
CA PRO A 101 2.52 -27.54 -10.82
C PRO A 101 1.28 -27.25 -11.68
N HIS A 102 1.51 -26.85 -12.89
CA HIS A 102 0.67 -26.47 -14.05
C HIS A 102 -0.87 -26.65 -14.00
N SER A 103 -1.41 -27.55 -13.21
CA SER A 103 -2.86 -27.77 -13.11
C SER A 103 -3.62 -26.67 -12.38
N LEU A 104 -2.92 -25.80 -11.63
CA LEU A 104 -3.49 -24.66 -10.88
C LEU A 104 -2.77 -23.33 -11.17
N GLU A 105 -1.99 -23.22 -12.24
CA GLU A 105 -1.46 -21.95 -12.75
C GLU A 105 -2.60 -21.05 -13.24
N ASN A 106 -3.68 -21.00 -12.49
CA ASN A 106 -4.78 -20.12 -12.82
C ASN A 106 -4.53 -18.77 -12.15
N LYS A 107 -4.09 -17.80 -12.95
CA LYS A 107 -3.95 -16.40 -12.53
C LYS A 107 -5.21 -15.89 -11.81
N ASP A 108 -6.37 -16.47 -12.13
CA ASP A 108 -7.64 -16.08 -11.53
C ASP A 108 -7.80 -16.59 -10.10
N ILE A 109 -7.19 -17.73 -9.75
CA ILE A 109 -7.14 -18.19 -8.35
C ILE A 109 -6.28 -17.22 -7.53
N ILE A 110 -5.09 -16.89 -8.01
CA ILE A 110 -4.19 -15.93 -7.33
C ILE A 110 -4.87 -14.56 -7.20
N ARG A 111 -5.54 -14.12 -8.25
CA ARG A 111 -6.33 -12.87 -8.25
C ARG A 111 -7.44 -12.91 -7.19
N SER A 112 -8.17 -14.01 -7.08
CA SER A 112 -9.25 -14.17 -6.10
C SER A 112 -8.71 -14.14 -4.67
N ILE A 113 -7.60 -14.85 -4.41
CA ILE A 113 -6.95 -14.82 -3.08
C ILE A 113 -6.46 -13.42 -2.75
N LEU A 114 -5.85 -12.72 -3.71
CA LEU A 114 -5.41 -11.34 -3.52
C LEU A 114 -6.59 -10.40 -3.26
N ALA A 115 -7.70 -10.54 -3.97
CA ALA A 115 -8.90 -9.72 -3.75
C ALA A 115 -9.42 -9.88 -2.31
N ILE A 116 -9.51 -11.12 -1.81
CA ILE A 116 -9.90 -11.40 -0.42
C ILE A 116 -8.92 -10.76 0.56
N PHE A 117 -7.62 -10.90 0.31
CA PHE A 117 -6.57 -10.32 1.13
C PHE A 117 -6.67 -8.79 1.20
N LEU A 118 -6.85 -8.12 0.06
CA LEU A 118 -6.97 -6.67 -0.03
C LEU A 118 -8.25 -6.16 0.62
N GLN A 119 -9.37 -6.87 0.43
CA GLN A 119 -10.63 -6.52 1.06
C GLN A 119 -10.53 -6.63 2.58
N GLY A 120 -9.89 -7.69 3.09
CA GLY A 120 -9.58 -7.83 4.51
C GLY A 120 -8.70 -6.70 5.02
N THR A 121 -7.68 -6.32 4.26
CA THR A 121 -6.80 -5.20 4.57
C THR A 121 -7.55 -3.87 4.65
N LYS A 122 -8.47 -3.59 3.72
CA LYS A 122 -9.34 -2.41 3.78
C LYS A 122 -10.14 -2.38 5.09
N GLU A 123 -10.72 -3.51 5.49
CA GLU A 123 -11.46 -3.60 6.75
C GLU A 123 -10.56 -3.44 7.99
N LEU A 124 -9.31 -3.93 7.94
CA LEU A 124 -8.32 -3.69 9.01
C LEU A 124 -8.05 -2.19 9.18
N TYR A 125 -7.81 -1.47 8.09
CA TYR A 125 -7.56 -0.03 8.16
C TYR A 125 -8.77 0.75 8.67
N LYS A 126 -9.99 0.34 8.32
CA LYS A 126 -11.20 0.95 8.89
C LYS A 126 -11.31 0.72 10.39
N ARG A 127 -10.89 -0.45 10.89
CA ARG A 127 -11.06 -0.84 12.29
C ARG A 127 -9.90 -0.41 13.17
N TYR A 128 -8.67 -0.58 12.71
CA TYR A 128 -7.43 -0.40 13.48
C TYR A 128 -6.56 0.74 12.98
N GLY A 129 -6.77 1.23 11.77
CA GLY A 129 -6.10 2.43 11.30
C GLY A 129 -6.35 3.55 12.32
N ARG A 130 -5.30 4.30 12.68
CA ARG A 130 -5.51 5.50 13.51
C ARG A 130 -6.59 6.32 12.83
N LYS A 131 -7.72 6.50 13.50
CA LYS A 131 -8.69 7.50 13.10
C LYS A 131 -7.89 8.79 12.98
N LEU A 132 -7.86 9.36 11.80
CA LEU A 132 -7.34 10.69 11.63
C LEU A 132 -8.27 11.59 12.46
N ASP A 133 -7.86 11.92 13.68
CA ASP A 133 -8.57 12.88 14.51
C ASP A 133 -8.54 14.29 13.87
N GLU A 134 -7.69 14.45 12.84
CA GLU A 134 -7.62 15.63 12.00
C GLU A 134 -8.08 15.28 10.56
N PRO A 135 -8.83 16.20 9.92
CA PRO A 135 -9.14 16.06 8.49
C PRO A 135 -7.84 15.95 7.71
N LEU A 136 -7.87 15.13 6.65
CA LEU A 136 -6.73 14.96 5.74
C LEU A 136 -6.11 16.33 5.43
N ARG A 137 -4.80 16.45 5.55
CA ARG A 137 -4.11 17.66 5.10
C ARG A 137 -4.45 17.87 3.63
N ARG A 138 -4.63 19.11 3.23
CA ARG A 138 -5.02 19.48 1.85
C ARG A 138 -4.14 18.79 0.78
N GLU A 139 -2.86 18.60 1.08
CA GLU A 139 -1.92 17.88 0.21
C GLU A 139 -2.24 16.37 0.08
N GLN A 140 -2.68 15.74 1.14
CA GLN A 140 -3.04 14.31 1.14
C GLN A 140 -4.34 14.08 0.37
N GLU A 141 -5.31 14.98 0.49
CA GLU A 141 -6.54 14.95 -0.30
C GLU A 141 -6.24 15.17 -1.78
N LEU A 142 -5.38 16.13 -2.11
CA LEU A 142 -4.94 16.37 -3.48
C LEU A 142 -4.20 15.15 -4.06
N TYR A 143 -3.35 14.50 -3.24
CA TYR A 143 -2.68 13.27 -3.66
C TYR A 143 -3.67 12.14 -3.93
N ARG A 144 -4.68 11.96 -3.09
CA ARG A 144 -5.75 10.98 -3.30
C ARG A 144 -6.49 11.22 -4.62
N GLN A 145 -6.91 12.46 -4.88
CA GLN A 145 -7.57 12.86 -6.13
C GLN A 145 -6.67 12.60 -7.34
N PHE A 146 -5.37 12.95 -7.21
CA PHE A 146 -4.40 12.68 -8.27
C PHE A 146 -4.31 11.19 -8.60
N ILE A 147 -4.18 10.31 -7.60
CA ILE A 147 -4.09 8.86 -7.83
C ILE A 147 -5.35 8.33 -8.51
N GLN A 148 -6.54 8.80 -8.12
CA GLN A 148 -7.80 8.42 -8.79
C GLN A 148 -7.81 8.83 -10.26
N LEU A 149 -7.42 10.07 -10.57
CA LEU A 149 -7.32 10.57 -11.94
C LEU A 149 -6.24 9.84 -12.74
N LEU A 150 -5.09 9.59 -12.13
CA LEU A 150 -4.00 8.84 -12.77
C LEU A 150 -4.47 7.45 -13.18
N MET A 151 -5.15 6.73 -12.32
CA MET A 151 -5.70 5.41 -12.64
C MET A 151 -6.72 5.44 -13.78
N ALA A 152 -7.52 6.51 -13.88
CA ALA A 152 -8.50 6.65 -14.94
C ALA A 152 -7.89 7.04 -16.29
N HIS A 153 -6.73 7.70 -16.31
CA HIS A 153 -6.19 8.37 -17.49
C HIS A 153 -4.73 8.03 -17.83
N TYR A 154 -4.02 7.20 -17.05
CA TYR A 154 -2.58 6.94 -17.24
C TYR A 154 -2.19 6.38 -18.61
N THR A 155 -3.15 5.78 -19.35
CA THR A 155 -2.91 5.24 -20.68
C THR A 155 -3.01 6.31 -21.79
N SER A 156 -3.62 7.43 -21.51
CA SER A 156 -3.89 8.49 -22.49
C SER A 156 -3.25 9.84 -22.14
N GLU A 157 -3.03 10.11 -20.86
CA GLU A 157 -2.60 11.41 -20.35
C GLU A 157 -1.32 11.30 -19.52
N HIS A 158 -0.27 11.99 -19.98
CA HIS A 158 1.07 11.95 -19.36
C HIS A 158 1.57 13.33 -18.92
N GLU A 159 0.72 14.36 -19.03
CA GLU A 159 1.09 15.73 -18.69
C GLU A 159 0.64 16.12 -17.29
N VAL A 160 1.56 16.58 -16.48
CA VAL A 160 1.25 17.09 -15.11
C VAL A 160 0.17 18.17 -15.14
N ALA A 161 0.16 18.99 -16.21
CA ALA A 161 -0.79 20.07 -16.38
C ALA A 161 -2.24 19.57 -16.41
N PHE A 162 -2.50 18.44 -17.09
CA PHE A 162 -3.82 17.81 -17.15
C PHE A 162 -4.35 17.47 -15.77
N TYR A 163 -3.54 16.79 -14.96
CA TYR A 163 -3.94 16.38 -13.62
C TYR A 163 -4.12 17.57 -12.67
N ALA A 164 -3.24 18.57 -12.79
CA ALA A 164 -3.36 19.80 -12.00
C ALA A 164 -4.64 20.56 -12.31
N GLU A 165 -5.01 20.69 -13.60
CA GLU A 165 -6.26 21.31 -14.06
C GLU A 165 -7.47 20.55 -13.50
N LYS A 166 -7.50 19.22 -13.63
CA LYS A 166 -8.57 18.37 -13.10
C LYS A 166 -8.72 18.47 -11.58
N CYS A 167 -7.63 18.72 -10.88
CA CYS A 167 -7.62 18.96 -9.43
C CYS A 167 -7.90 20.43 -9.04
N GLY A 168 -8.09 21.32 -10.01
CA GLY A 168 -8.41 22.73 -9.77
C GLY A 168 -7.26 23.54 -9.17
N VAL A 169 -5.99 23.16 -9.46
CA VAL A 169 -4.79 23.83 -8.94
C VAL A 169 -3.78 24.13 -10.04
N THR A 170 -2.83 25.00 -9.78
CA THR A 170 -1.72 25.24 -10.72
C THR A 170 -0.75 24.06 -10.75
N ALA A 171 -0.09 23.80 -11.89
CA ALA A 171 0.88 22.72 -12.03
C ALA A 171 2.04 22.82 -11.00
N ALA A 172 2.48 24.02 -10.67
CA ALA A 172 3.53 24.25 -9.66
C ALA A 172 3.04 23.88 -8.25
N HIS A 173 1.82 24.30 -7.86
CA HIS A 173 1.21 23.92 -6.59
C HIS A 173 0.97 22.43 -6.51
N PHE A 174 0.41 21.85 -7.59
CA PHE A 174 0.18 20.42 -7.71
C PHE A 174 1.46 19.61 -7.47
N SER A 175 2.53 19.86 -8.27
CA SER A 175 3.80 19.15 -8.14
C SER A 175 4.41 19.28 -6.73
N SER A 176 4.32 20.47 -6.13
CA SER A 176 4.80 20.69 -4.77
C SER A 176 3.99 19.92 -3.72
N ALA A 177 2.66 19.91 -3.85
CA ALA A 177 1.77 19.21 -2.94
C ALA A 177 1.93 17.68 -3.06
N ILE A 178 1.98 17.16 -4.29
CA ILE A 178 2.21 15.73 -4.55
C ILE A 178 3.56 15.29 -3.94
N ARG A 179 4.61 16.08 -4.15
CA ARG A 179 5.92 15.79 -3.56
C ARG A 179 5.88 15.76 -2.04
N ARG A 180 5.18 16.69 -1.39
CA ARG A 180 5.05 16.70 0.09
C ARG A 180 4.25 15.50 0.59
N ALA A 181 3.21 15.10 -0.13
CA ALA A 181 2.34 14.00 0.27
C ALA A 181 2.95 12.62 0.02
N SER A 182 3.66 12.44 -1.09
CA SER A 182 4.21 11.14 -1.53
C SER A 182 5.72 10.98 -1.32
N GLY A 183 6.44 12.08 -1.11
CA GLY A 183 7.90 12.11 -1.11
C GLY A 183 8.53 12.15 -2.52
N TYR A 184 7.72 12.10 -3.60
CA TYR A 184 8.19 12.03 -4.98
C TYR A 184 7.62 13.16 -5.85
N LEU A 185 8.29 13.41 -6.98
CA LEU A 185 7.78 14.32 -7.99
C LEU A 185 6.60 13.67 -8.73
N SER A 186 5.59 14.44 -9.08
CA SER A 186 4.41 13.96 -9.83
C SER A 186 4.77 13.26 -11.15
N LEU A 187 5.83 13.69 -11.83
CA LEU A 187 6.35 13.07 -13.06
C LEU A 187 6.78 11.60 -12.90
N ILE A 188 7.09 11.16 -11.67
CA ILE A 188 7.48 9.76 -11.41
C ILE A 188 6.25 8.84 -11.36
N HIS A 189 5.06 9.41 -11.13
CA HIS A 189 3.80 8.67 -11.05
C HIS A 189 3.06 8.59 -12.39
N ILE A 190 3.39 9.46 -13.33
CA ILE A 190 2.81 9.55 -14.67
C ILE A 190 3.69 8.80 -15.67
#